data_e14b0f8e6f8d86065aef87ca1a24f825
#
_entry.id   e14b0f8e6f8d86065aef87ca1a24f825
#
_cell.length_a   1.000
_cell.length_b   1.000
_cell.length_c   1.000
_cell.angle_alpha   90.00
_cell.angle_beta   90.00
_cell.angle_gamma   90.00
#
_symmetry.space_group_name_H-M   'P 1'
#
loop_
_entity.id
_entity.type
_entity.pdbx_description
1 polymer ?
#
loop_
_entity_poly.entity_id
_entity_poly.type
_entity_poly.pdbx_seq_one_letter_code
_entity_poly.pdbx_strand_id
1 'polypeptide(L)'
;HVRSRRQRQMCIRDSAKAVFSASLADLHQVWDAVSWKICQQRDNPANADAEHAAAGEPTDPGMHVHLTFDAADNVAAPYLNLAKPKVAILREQGVNSHIEMAYAFTEAGFEAYDVHMTDLQTGRVKLEDFKGVVACGGFSYGDTLGAGIGWARSITFNPVLAAQFQGFFGRTDTFGLGVCNGCQMFAELADIIPGAQDWPRFTTNQSERFEARLSLVE
;
A
#
# COMPACT_ATOMS: atom_id res chain seq x y z
N HIS A 1 6.16 21.91 -5.83
CA HIS A 1 7.16 22.97 -6.09
C HIS A 1 8.55 22.40 -5.93
N VAL A 2 9.19 22.02 -7.04
CA VAL A 2 10.62 21.70 -7.07
C VAL A 2 11.36 23.02 -6.80
N ARG A 3 11.85 23.21 -5.58
CA ARG A 3 12.72 24.35 -5.27
C ARG A 3 14.06 24.11 -5.94
N SER A 4 14.52 25.03 -6.79
CA SER A 4 15.80 24.94 -7.45
C SER A 4 16.94 24.80 -6.43
N ARG A 5 18.07 24.15 -6.83
CA ARG A 5 19.28 23.98 -6.01
C ARG A 5 19.80 25.27 -5.35
N ARG A 6 19.40 26.45 -5.84
CA ARG A 6 19.78 27.76 -5.30
C ARG A 6 19.08 28.16 -3.99
N GLN A 7 18.02 27.44 -3.56
CA GLN A 7 17.22 27.78 -2.37
C GLN A 7 17.48 26.86 -1.15
N ARG A 8 18.60 26.15 -1.10
CA ARG A 8 18.97 25.28 0.04
C ARG A 8 19.56 26.04 1.24
N GLN A 9 19.40 27.36 1.28
CA GLN A 9 19.90 28.21 2.35
C GLN A 9 18.80 29.16 2.83
N MET A 10 18.62 29.25 4.16
CA MET A 10 17.77 30.27 4.77
C MET A 10 18.64 31.47 5.14
N CYS A 11 18.19 32.66 4.75
CA CYS A 11 18.86 33.90 5.10
C CYS A 11 17.79 34.94 5.54
N ILE A 12 17.93 35.44 6.76
CA ILE A 12 17.10 36.52 7.29
C ILE A 12 17.92 37.82 7.19
N ARG A 13 17.32 38.86 6.60
CA ARG A 13 17.96 40.14 6.42
C ARG A 13 17.16 41.25 7.11
N ASP A 14 17.86 42.13 7.76
CA ASP A 14 17.34 43.39 8.26
C ASP A 14 18.14 44.56 7.64
N SER A 15 17.44 45.51 7.03
CA SER A 15 18.04 46.72 6.40
C SER A 15 19.21 46.36 5.45
N ALA A 16 19.05 45.35 4.61
CA ALA A 16 20.04 44.77 3.69
C ALA A 16 21.22 44.03 4.37
N LYS A 17 21.31 44.00 5.69
CA LYS A 17 22.29 43.21 6.43
C LYS A 17 21.76 41.80 6.73
N ALA A 18 22.58 40.78 6.44
CA ALA A 18 22.25 39.42 6.87
C ALA A 18 22.45 39.31 8.40
N VAL A 19 21.37 39.00 9.11
CA VAL A 19 21.39 38.79 10.57
C VAL A 19 21.43 37.31 10.94
N PHE A 20 21.02 36.45 10.01
CA PHE A 20 21.06 35.00 10.16
C PHE A 20 21.23 34.34 8.79
N SER A 21 22.08 33.32 8.72
CA SER A 21 22.26 32.48 7.54
C SER A 21 22.65 31.06 7.96
N ALA A 22 21.90 30.07 7.51
CA ALA A 22 22.19 28.66 7.77
C ALA A 22 21.78 27.82 6.57
N SER A 23 22.39 26.65 6.41
CA SER A 23 21.94 25.69 5.42
C SER A 23 20.60 25.07 5.84
N LEU A 24 19.78 24.64 4.89
CA LEU A 24 18.55 23.92 5.20
C LEU A 24 18.84 22.55 5.82
N ALA A 25 19.95 21.91 5.46
CA ALA A 25 20.40 20.66 6.04
C ALA A 25 20.68 20.81 7.54
N ASP A 26 21.47 21.84 7.95
CA ASP A 26 21.74 22.10 9.35
C ASP A 26 20.47 22.39 10.15
N LEU A 27 19.57 23.19 9.58
CA LEU A 27 18.30 23.51 10.20
C LEU A 27 17.41 22.29 10.34
N HIS A 28 17.41 21.41 9.34
CA HIS A 28 16.64 20.18 9.38
C HIS A 28 17.16 19.21 10.44
N GLN A 29 18.47 19.04 10.55
CA GLN A 29 19.07 18.23 11.63
C GLN A 29 18.77 18.77 13.02
N VAL A 30 18.86 20.08 13.21
CA VAL A 30 18.51 20.70 14.50
C VAL A 30 17.03 20.51 14.84
N TRP A 31 16.15 20.67 13.84
CA TRP A 31 14.73 20.45 14.01
C TRP A 31 14.40 18.99 14.32
N ASP A 32 15.05 18.04 13.67
CA ASP A 32 14.83 16.61 13.82
C ASP A 32 15.44 16.03 15.12
N ALA A 33 16.43 16.71 15.72
CA ALA A 33 17.24 16.19 16.82
C ALA A 33 16.44 15.64 18.02
N VAL A 34 15.29 16.26 18.35
CA VAL A 34 14.44 15.79 19.46
C VAL A 34 13.73 14.50 19.08
N SER A 35 13.14 14.44 17.89
CA SER A 35 12.47 13.25 17.36
C SER A 35 13.46 12.09 17.24
N TRP A 36 14.63 12.35 16.70
CA TRP A 36 15.73 11.38 16.63
C TRP A 36 16.08 10.78 18.00
N LYS A 37 16.29 11.62 19.03
CA LYS A 37 16.61 11.13 20.38
C LYS A 37 15.50 10.27 20.98
N ILE A 38 14.25 10.59 20.71
CA ILE A 38 13.11 9.78 21.14
C ILE A 38 13.09 8.44 20.39
N CYS A 39 13.26 8.47 19.07
CA CYS A 39 13.28 7.26 18.23
C CYS A 39 14.46 6.35 18.59
N GLN A 40 15.63 6.91 18.90
CA GLN A 40 16.80 6.15 19.37
C GLN A 40 16.52 5.29 20.60
N GLN A 41 15.65 5.78 21.50
CA GLN A 41 15.31 5.09 22.76
C GLN A 41 14.12 4.14 22.61
N ARG A 42 13.23 4.38 21.64
CA ARG A 42 11.98 3.64 21.48
C ARG A 42 12.07 2.56 20.39
N ASP A 43 12.74 2.88 19.28
CA ASP A 43 12.78 2.08 18.07
C ASP A 43 14.19 1.45 17.88
N ASN A 44 14.47 0.89 16.70
CA ASN A 44 15.82 0.41 16.38
C ASN A 44 16.79 1.59 16.29
N PRO A 45 17.84 1.68 17.17
CA PRO A 45 18.74 2.83 17.21
C PRO A 45 19.50 3.06 15.91
N ALA A 46 19.93 2.00 15.22
CA ALA A 46 20.70 2.11 13.98
C ALA A 46 19.85 2.71 12.85
N ASN A 47 18.57 2.36 12.77
CA ASN A 47 17.63 2.96 11.81
C ASN A 47 17.36 4.43 12.16
N ALA A 48 17.18 4.75 13.44
CA ALA A 48 16.97 6.13 13.89
C ALA A 48 18.19 7.01 13.57
N ASP A 49 19.41 6.50 13.75
CA ASP A 49 20.65 7.20 13.41
C ASP A 49 20.79 7.42 11.91
N ALA A 50 20.47 6.41 11.09
CA ALA A 50 20.52 6.52 9.64
C ALA A 50 19.49 7.54 9.10
N GLU A 51 18.29 7.57 9.67
CA GLU A 51 17.24 8.51 9.30
C GLU A 51 17.65 9.96 9.62
N HIS A 52 18.19 10.19 10.83
CA HIS A 52 18.69 11.50 11.23
C HIS A 52 19.87 11.96 10.37
N ALA A 53 20.80 11.06 10.03
CA ALA A 53 21.90 11.38 9.12
C ALA A 53 21.38 11.78 7.72
N ALA A 54 20.41 11.06 7.19
CA ALA A 54 19.79 11.36 5.89
C ALA A 54 19.09 12.73 5.88
N ALA A 55 18.52 13.17 7.01
CA ALA A 55 17.91 14.49 7.12
C ALA A 55 18.90 15.65 6.88
N GLY A 56 20.20 15.43 7.15
CA GLY A 56 21.29 16.39 6.93
C GLY A 56 22.02 16.25 5.59
N GLU A 57 21.62 15.29 4.72
CA GLU A 57 22.32 15.05 3.46
C GLU A 57 22.02 16.15 2.42
N PRO A 58 22.99 17.05 2.10
CA PRO A 58 22.74 18.18 1.22
C PRO A 58 22.66 17.79 -0.26
N THR A 59 23.16 16.61 -0.61
CA THR A 59 23.23 16.11 -1.99
C THR A 59 22.11 15.17 -2.36
N ASP A 60 21.21 14.85 -1.43
CA ASP A 60 20.02 14.03 -1.69
C ASP A 60 19.22 14.64 -2.85
N PRO A 61 19.07 13.94 -3.99
CA PRO A 61 18.33 14.42 -5.14
C PRO A 61 16.83 14.53 -4.87
N GLY A 62 16.33 13.90 -3.82
CA GLY A 62 14.91 13.68 -3.57
C GLY A 62 14.32 12.58 -4.46
N MET A 63 13.01 12.40 -4.37
CA MET A 63 12.30 11.42 -5.19
C MET A 63 11.97 12.00 -6.57
N HIS A 64 12.31 11.24 -7.61
CA HIS A 64 12.01 11.58 -9.00
C HIS A 64 11.27 10.41 -9.66
N VAL A 65 10.14 10.72 -10.30
CA VAL A 65 9.34 9.74 -11.05
C VAL A 65 9.55 9.98 -12.54
N HIS A 66 9.81 8.92 -13.27
CA HIS A 66 9.76 8.91 -14.73
C HIS A 66 8.52 8.15 -15.18
N LEU A 67 7.51 8.87 -15.64
CA LEU A 67 6.29 8.26 -16.15
C LEU A 67 6.47 7.86 -17.62
N THR A 68 6.02 6.64 -17.97
CA THR A 68 5.97 6.12 -19.33
C THR A 68 4.60 6.35 -20.01
N PHE A 69 3.69 7.01 -19.32
CA PHE A 69 2.32 7.31 -19.74
C PHE A 69 1.93 8.73 -19.34
N ASP A 70 0.88 9.28 -19.95
CA ASP A 70 0.29 10.56 -19.52
C ASP A 70 -0.66 10.31 -18.34
N ALA A 71 -0.38 10.92 -17.20
CA ALA A 71 -1.22 10.80 -16.00
C ALA A 71 -2.62 11.42 -16.15
N ALA A 72 -2.83 12.26 -17.18
CA ALA A 72 -4.13 12.83 -17.51
C ALA A 72 -5.00 11.91 -18.37
N ASP A 73 -4.43 10.86 -18.95
CA ASP A 73 -5.18 9.89 -19.77
C ASP A 73 -6.16 9.08 -18.90
N ASN A 74 -7.44 9.14 -19.27
CA ASN A 74 -8.46 8.29 -18.67
C ASN A 74 -8.58 6.98 -19.44
N VAL A 75 -7.83 5.97 -19.03
CA VAL A 75 -7.82 4.65 -19.66
C VAL A 75 -9.17 3.91 -19.55
N ALA A 76 -10.03 4.28 -18.59
CA ALA A 76 -11.37 3.70 -18.43
C ALA A 76 -12.41 4.30 -19.39
N ALA A 77 -12.19 5.51 -19.91
CA ALA A 77 -13.18 6.23 -20.73
C ALA A 77 -13.76 5.42 -21.90
N PRO A 78 -13.00 4.62 -22.68
CA PRO A 78 -13.54 3.82 -23.76
C PRO A 78 -14.48 2.70 -23.30
N TYR A 79 -14.43 2.29 -22.05
CA TYR A 79 -15.11 1.11 -21.51
C TYR A 79 -16.32 1.44 -20.65
N LEU A 80 -16.54 2.69 -20.24
CA LEU A 80 -17.60 3.08 -19.30
C LEU A 80 -19.02 2.76 -19.77
N ASN A 81 -19.24 2.67 -21.07
CA ASN A 81 -20.55 2.39 -21.69
C ASN A 81 -20.67 0.95 -22.22
N LEU A 82 -19.71 0.09 -21.93
CA LEU A 82 -19.73 -1.32 -22.34
C LEU A 82 -20.32 -2.21 -21.24
N ALA A 83 -20.33 -3.54 -21.49
CA ALA A 83 -20.68 -4.51 -20.46
C ALA A 83 -19.74 -4.36 -19.26
N LYS A 84 -20.33 -4.27 -18.06
CA LYS A 84 -19.60 -4.09 -16.80
C LYS A 84 -19.19 -5.45 -16.22
N PRO A 85 -17.89 -5.79 -16.22
CA PRO A 85 -17.46 -7.02 -15.56
C PRO A 85 -17.71 -6.95 -14.06
N LYS A 86 -18.13 -8.06 -13.47
CA LYS A 86 -18.38 -8.14 -12.03
C LYS A 86 -17.07 -8.27 -11.27
N VAL A 87 -16.93 -7.51 -10.19
CA VAL A 87 -15.81 -7.59 -9.27
C VAL A 87 -16.31 -7.79 -7.83
N ALA A 88 -15.74 -8.78 -7.15
CA ALA A 88 -15.99 -9.05 -5.74
C ALA A 88 -15.02 -8.22 -4.88
N ILE A 89 -15.57 -7.26 -4.14
CA ILE A 89 -14.83 -6.52 -3.12
C ILE A 89 -14.94 -7.32 -1.81
N LEU A 90 -13.89 -8.02 -1.47
CA LEU A 90 -13.89 -8.92 -0.31
C LEU A 90 -13.86 -8.15 0.99
N ARG A 91 -14.67 -8.61 1.92
CA ARG A 91 -14.76 -8.07 3.28
C ARG A 91 -14.67 -9.18 4.31
N GLU A 92 -13.89 -8.91 5.34
CA GLU A 92 -13.74 -9.76 6.53
C GLU A 92 -13.67 -8.87 7.77
N GLN A 93 -13.76 -9.48 8.95
CA GLN A 93 -13.60 -8.80 10.23
C GLN A 93 -12.28 -8.01 10.26
N GLY A 94 -12.37 -6.71 10.53
CA GLY A 94 -11.21 -5.80 10.58
C GLY A 94 -10.79 -5.21 9.23
N VAL A 95 -11.41 -5.62 8.13
CA VAL A 95 -11.18 -5.00 6.81
C VAL A 95 -11.82 -3.61 6.77
N ASN A 96 -11.16 -2.70 6.07
CA ASN A 96 -11.56 -1.30 5.90
C ASN A 96 -11.47 -0.90 4.42
N SER A 97 -12.07 0.25 4.08
CA SER A 97 -12.03 0.86 2.73
C SER A 97 -12.74 0.06 1.63
N HIS A 98 -13.61 -0.87 1.95
CA HIS A 98 -14.37 -1.64 0.95
C HIS A 98 -15.39 -0.78 0.19
N ILE A 99 -15.95 0.25 0.83
CA ILE A 99 -16.89 1.19 0.20
C ILE A 99 -16.16 2.06 -0.83
N GLU A 100 -15.03 2.64 -0.44
CA GLU A 100 -14.19 3.46 -1.30
C GLU A 100 -13.63 2.64 -2.48
N MET A 101 -13.27 1.38 -2.25
CA MET A 101 -12.83 0.47 -3.29
C MET A 101 -13.96 0.14 -4.27
N ALA A 102 -15.16 -0.15 -3.77
CA ALA A 102 -16.32 -0.39 -4.62
C ALA A 102 -16.65 0.84 -5.47
N TYR A 103 -16.55 2.04 -4.90
CA TYR A 103 -16.72 3.29 -5.64
C TYR A 103 -15.66 3.42 -6.76
N ALA A 104 -14.39 3.22 -6.45
CA ALA A 104 -13.30 3.32 -7.42
C ALA A 104 -13.49 2.35 -8.61
N PHE A 105 -13.88 1.11 -8.32
CA PHE A 105 -14.16 0.13 -9.37
C PHE A 105 -15.40 0.49 -10.19
N THR A 106 -16.44 1.05 -9.56
CA THR A 106 -17.64 1.52 -10.28
C THR A 106 -17.29 2.67 -11.24
N GLU A 107 -16.49 3.64 -10.80
CA GLU A 107 -16.00 4.73 -11.65
C GLU A 107 -15.12 4.21 -12.81
N ALA A 108 -14.38 3.12 -12.58
CA ALA A 108 -13.57 2.47 -13.60
C ALA A 108 -14.40 1.59 -14.58
N GLY A 109 -15.72 1.51 -14.43
CA GLY A 109 -16.60 0.79 -15.34
C GLY A 109 -16.91 -0.65 -14.97
N PHE A 110 -16.65 -1.06 -13.72
CA PHE A 110 -17.01 -2.38 -13.20
C PHE A 110 -18.36 -2.37 -12.48
N GLU A 111 -18.94 -3.56 -12.32
CA GLU A 111 -20.05 -3.81 -11.41
C GLU A 111 -19.48 -4.38 -10.10
N ALA A 112 -19.34 -3.51 -9.09
CA ALA A 112 -18.72 -3.88 -7.83
C ALA A 112 -19.72 -4.46 -6.83
N TYR A 113 -19.39 -5.59 -6.24
CA TYR A 113 -20.18 -6.29 -5.22
C TYR A 113 -19.43 -6.33 -3.90
N ASP A 114 -20.08 -5.92 -2.80
CA ASP A 114 -19.59 -6.15 -1.45
C ASP A 114 -19.81 -7.63 -1.09
N VAL A 115 -18.73 -8.37 -0.92
CA VAL A 115 -18.76 -9.82 -0.67
C VAL A 115 -18.07 -10.13 0.65
N HIS A 116 -18.86 -10.49 1.66
CA HIS A 116 -18.29 -10.97 2.92
C HIS A 116 -17.81 -12.41 2.79
N MET A 117 -16.73 -12.76 3.46
CA MET A 117 -16.17 -14.13 3.38
C MET A 117 -17.17 -15.21 3.76
N THR A 118 -18.11 -14.92 4.67
CA THR A 118 -19.21 -15.87 5.00
C THR A 118 -20.17 -16.12 3.84
N ASP A 119 -20.31 -15.19 2.89
CA ASP A 119 -21.14 -15.38 1.70
C ASP A 119 -20.55 -16.45 0.79
N LEU A 120 -19.23 -16.42 0.63
CA LEU A 120 -18.47 -17.43 -0.09
C LEU A 120 -18.51 -18.79 0.65
N GLN A 121 -18.30 -18.76 1.96
CA GLN A 121 -18.28 -19.96 2.79
C GLN A 121 -19.62 -20.71 2.78
N THR A 122 -20.74 -19.98 2.79
CA THR A 122 -22.10 -20.57 2.76
C THR A 122 -22.59 -20.88 1.35
N GLY A 123 -21.83 -20.49 0.32
CA GLY A 123 -22.20 -20.66 -1.09
C GLY A 123 -23.31 -19.73 -1.57
N ARG A 124 -23.66 -18.69 -0.78
CA ARG A 124 -24.60 -17.65 -1.19
C ARG A 124 -24.07 -16.83 -2.36
N VAL A 125 -22.77 -16.63 -2.41
CA VAL A 125 -22.03 -16.02 -3.51
C VAL A 125 -20.88 -16.96 -3.90
N LYS A 126 -20.55 -17.01 -5.17
CA LYS A 126 -19.47 -17.84 -5.69
C LYS A 126 -18.47 -17.00 -6.48
N LEU A 127 -17.17 -17.26 -6.31
CA LEU A 127 -16.12 -16.55 -7.04
C LEU A 127 -16.16 -16.81 -8.55
N GLU A 128 -16.73 -17.93 -9.00
CA GLU A 128 -16.90 -18.23 -10.42
C GLU A 128 -17.72 -17.18 -11.20
N ASP A 129 -18.60 -16.43 -10.49
CA ASP A 129 -19.46 -15.40 -11.07
C ASP A 129 -18.72 -14.07 -11.35
N PHE A 130 -17.48 -13.93 -10.89
CA PHE A 130 -16.72 -12.68 -10.97
C PHE A 130 -15.54 -12.77 -11.94
N LYS A 131 -15.16 -11.60 -12.45
CA LYS A 131 -13.95 -11.39 -13.25
C LYS A 131 -12.80 -10.82 -12.41
N GLY A 132 -13.11 -10.16 -11.31
CA GLY A 132 -12.13 -9.62 -10.39
C GLY A 132 -12.42 -9.99 -8.94
N VAL A 133 -11.36 -10.19 -8.17
CA VAL A 133 -11.37 -10.31 -6.70
C VAL A 133 -10.47 -9.25 -6.13
N VAL A 134 -11.00 -8.44 -5.23
CA VAL A 134 -10.26 -7.34 -4.59
C VAL A 134 -10.26 -7.53 -3.09
N ALA A 135 -9.08 -7.63 -2.52
CA ALA A 135 -8.86 -7.69 -1.08
C ALA A 135 -8.39 -6.32 -0.58
N CYS A 136 -9.22 -5.69 0.26
CA CYS A 136 -8.97 -4.35 0.78
C CYS A 136 -7.99 -4.35 1.95
N GLY A 137 -7.62 -3.15 2.38
CA GLY A 137 -6.79 -2.91 3.55
C GLY A 137 -7.55 -3.05 4.87
N GLY A 138 -6.86 -2.76 5.95
CA GLY A 138 -7.35 -2.87 7.32
C GLY A 138 -6.46 -3.77 8.17
N PHE A 139 -7.07 -4.40 9.16
CA PHE A 139 -6.40 -5.30 10.11
C PHE A 139 -7.27 -6.55 10.30
N SER A 140 -7.30 -7.42 9.27
CA SER A 140 -8.12 -8.62 9.32
C SER A 140 -7.76 -9.48 10.53
N TYR A 141 -8.78 -9.85 11.32
CA TYR A 141 -8.62 -10.56 12.61
C TYR A 141 -7.67 -9.86 13.59
N GLY A 142 -7.56 -8.52 13.53
CA GLY A 142 -6.67 -7.72 14.36
C GLY A 142 -5.18 -8.02 14.19
N ASP A 143 -4.80 -8.63 13.06
CA ASP A 143 -3.44 -9.10 12.77
C ASP A 143 -2.83 -9.99 13.87
N THR A 144 -3.66 -10.70 14.63
CA THR A 144 -3.26 -11.50 15.81
C THR A 144 -2.21 -12.58 15.47
N LEU A 145 -2.32 -13.18 14.27
CA LEU A 145 -1.36 -14.17 13.76
C LEU A 145 -0.26 -13.56 12.89
N GLY A 146 -0.32 -12.26 12.66
CA GLY A 146 0.46 -11.50 11.70
C GLY A 146 -0.42 -10.91 10.61
N ALA A 147 0.09 -9.86 9.95
CA ALA A 147 -0.67 -9.07 8.98
C ALA A 147 -1.15 -9.91 7.79
N GLY A 148 -2.48 -9.97 7.59
CA GLY A 148 -3.12 -10.76 6.55
C GLY A 148 -3.15 -12.27 6.76
N ILE A 149 -2.40 -12.80 7.72
CA ILE A 149 -2.25 -14.26 7.94
C ILE A 149 -3.58 -14.88 8.38
N GLY A 150 -4.28 -14.29 9.33
CA GLY A 150 -5.57 -14.81 9.79
C GLY A 150 -6.58 -14.95 8.66
N TRP A 151 -6.65 -13.95 7.78
CA TRP A 151 -7.53 -13.98 6.61
C TRP A 151 -7.12 -15.07 5.60
N ALA A 152 -5.84 -15.17 5.27
CA ALA A 152 -5.33 -16.23 4.39
C ALA A 152 -5.61 -17.63 4.97
N ARG A 153 -5.42 -17.83 6.27
CA ARG A 153 -5.68 -19.13 6.93
C ARG A 153 -7.18 -19.47 6.97
N SER A 154 -8.08 -18.49 7.10
CA SER A 154 -9.52 -18.74 6.95
C SER A 154 -9.88 -19.29 5.58
N ILE A 155 -9.13 -18.93 4.54
CA ILE A 155 -9.28 -19.46 3.19
C ILE A 155 -8.63 -20.84 3.07
N THR A 156 -7.36 -20.97 3.42
CA THR A 156 -6.60 -22.21 3.15
C THR A 156 -7.05 -23.40 4.01
N PHE A 157 -7.55 -23.15 5.22
CA PHE A 157 -8.05 -24.21 6.11
C PHE A 157 -9.53 -24.52 5.94
N ASN A 158 -10.24 -23.77 5.08
CA ASN A 158 -11.62 -24.06 4.72
C ASN A 158 -11.68 -24.68 3.32
N PRO A 159 -12.03 -25.97 3.17
CA PRO A 159 -12.02 -26.63 1.85
C PRO A 159 -12.90 -25.95 0.80
N VAL A 160 -14.04 -25.37 1.23
CA VAL A 160 -14.97 -24.67 0.32
C VAL A 160 -14.34 -23.40 -0.21
N LEU A 161 -13.71 -22.59 0.67
CA LEU A 161 -13.03 -21.36 0.28
C LEU A 161 -11.78 -21.66 -0.54
N ALA A 162 -10.95 -22.60 -0.10
CA ALA A 162 -9.75 -23.00 -0.82
C ALA A 162 -10.06 -23.40 -2.27
N ALA A 163 -11.10 -24.24 -2.48
CA ALA A 163 -11.51 -24.64 -3.80
C ALA A 163 -12.00 -23.47 -4.67
N GLN A 164 -12.77 -22.53 -4.11
CA GLN A 164 -13.24 -21.35 -4.84
C GLN A 164 -12.07 -20.43 -5.26
N PHE A 165 -11.12 -20.16 -4.34
CA PHE A 165 -9.96 -19.31 -4.65
C PHE A 165 -9.03 -19.97 -5.65
N GLN A 166 -8.72 -21.27 -5.52
CA GLN A 166 -7.94 -22.02 -6.51
C GLN A 166 -8.60 -22.01 -7.88
N GLY A 167 -9.92 -22.28 -7.93
CA GLY A 167 -10.69 -22.24 -9.16
C GLY A 167 -10.69 -20.86 -9.82
N PHE A 168 -10.82 -19.78 -9.01
CA PHE A 168 -10.77 -18.42 -9.49
C PHE A 168 -9.41 -18.03 -10.06
N PHE A 169 -8.32 -18.24 -9.31
CA PHE A 169 -6.97 -17.91 -9.74
C PHE A 169 -6.45 -18.81 -10.88
N GLY A 170 -6.99 -20.00 -11.04
CA GLY A 170 -6.67 -20.89 -12.16
C GLY A 170 -7.25 -20.44 -13.50
N ARG A 171 -8.16 -19.48 -13.53
CA ARG A 171 -8.75 -18.95 -14.77
C ARG A 171 -7.85 -17.92 -15.41
N THR A 172 -7.83 -17.88 -16.75
CA THR A 172 -7.03 -16.93 -17.54
C THR A 172 -7.77 -15.60 -17.81
N ASP A 173 -9.05 -15.52 -17.47
CA ASP A 173 -9.94 -14.38 -17.74
C ASP A 173 -10.31 -13.58 -16.48
N THR A 174 -9.52 -13.72 -15.43
CA THR A 174 -9.74 -13.06 -14.12
C THR A 174 -8.50 -12.25 -13.69
N PHE A 175 -8.72 -11.36 -12.73
CA PHE A 175 -7.64 -10.62 -12.07
C PHE A 175 -7.86 -10.56 -10.56
N GLY A 176 -6.77 -10.38 -9.82
CA GLY A 176 -6.77 -10.13 -8.38
C GLY A 176 -6.07 -8.82 -8.05
N LEU A 177 -6.59 -8.07 -7.10
CA LEU A 177 -5.96 -6.88 -6.54
C LEU A 177 -5.95 -6.96 -5.01
N GLY A 178 -4.76 -6.95 -4.43
CA GLY A 178 -4.57 -6.84 -2.98
C GLY A 178 -4.02 -5.47 -2.61
N VAL A 179 -4.63 -4.81 -1.64
CA VAL A 179 -4.19 -3.50 -1.14
C VAL A 179 -3.91 -3.60 0.35
N CYS A 180 -2.71 -3.17 0.79
CA CYS A 180 -2.30 -3.14 2.19
C CYS A 180 -2.48 -4.53 2.84
N ASN A 181 -3.38 -4.70 3.80
CA ASN A 181 -3.67 -5.99 4.44
C ASN A 181 -4.14 -7.07 3.44
N GLY A 182 -4.88 -6.68 2.40
CA GLY A 182 -5.25 -7.57 1.30
C GLY A 182 -4.06 -8.04 0.47
N CYS A 183 -3.05 -7.19 0.27
CA CYS A 183 -1.78 -7.57 -0.37
C CYS A 183 -1.02 -8.58 0.48
N GLN A 184 -0.94 -8.35 1.78
CA GLN A 184 -0.34 -9.27 2.75
C GLN A 184 -1.07 -10.62 2.75
N MET A 185 -2.40 -10.61 2.72
CA MET A 185 -3.20 -11.83 2.60
C MET A 185 -2.91 -12.59 1.31
N PHE A 186 -2.81 -11.92 0.16
CA PHE A 186 -2.49 -12.58 -1.10
C PHE A 186 -1.07 -13.18 -1.11
N ALA A 187 -0.10 -12.53 -0.48
CA ALA A 187 1.25 -13.10 -0.34
C ALA A 187 1.23 -14.43 0.45
N GLU A 188 0.34 -14.57 1.42
CA GLU A 188 0.12 -15.83 2.16
C GLU A 188 -0.68 -16.88 1.37
N LEU A 189 -1.31 -16.50 0.26
CA LEU A 189 -1.98 -17.38 -0.69
C LEU A 189 -1.12 -17.72 -1.92
N ALA A 190 0.15 -17.35 -1.95
CA ALA A 190 1.04 -17.53 -3.11
C ALA A 190 1.04 -18.97 -3.65
N ASP A 191 0.93 -19.96 -2.78
CA ASP A 191 0.90 -21.38 -3.16
C ASP A 191 -0.31 -21.77 -4.03
N ILE A 192 -1.40 -20.98 -4.02
CA ILE A 192 -2.61 -21.25 -4.80
C ILE A 192 -2.83 -20.23 -5.93
N ILE A 193 -1.95 -19.24 -6.06
CA ILE A 193 -1.99 -18.23 -7.12
C ILE A 193 -0.96 -18.58 -8.20
N PRO A 194 -1.36 -18.94 -9.42
CA PRO A 194 -0.42 -19.26 -10.49
C PRO A 194 0.54 -18.10 -10.77
N GLY A 195 1.84 -18.38 -10.80
CA GLY A 195 2.90 -17.38 -11.05
C GLY A 195 3.35 -16.59 -9.81
N ALA A 196 2.81 -16.90 -8.62
CA ALA A 196 3.14 -16.19 -7.38
C ALA A 196 4.22 -16.88 -6.52
N GLN A 197 4.85 -17.93 -7.00
CA GLN A 197 5.83 -18.73 -6.24
C GLN A 197 7.03 -17.92 -5.75
N ASP A 198 7.38 -16.85 -6.45
CA ASP A 198 8.50 -15.97 -6.12
C ASP A 198 8.08 -14.69 -5.38
N TRP A 199 6.81 -14.59 -4.97
CA TRP A 199 6.35 -13.43 -4.23
C TRP A 199 7.02 -13.37 -2.85
N PRO A 200 7.47 -12.18 -2.41
CA PRO A 200 8.06 -12.01 -1.09
C PRO A 200 7.00 -12.17 0.01
N ARG A 201 7.45 -12.54 1.20
CA ARG A 201 6.65 -12.48 2.41
C ARG A 201 6.85 -11.14 3.10
N PHE A 202 5.77 -10.64 3.70
CA PHE A 202 5.84 -9.44 4.54
C PHE A 202 6.33 -9.81 5.94
N THR A 203 7.30 -9.06 6.44
CA THR A 203 7.91 -9.26 7.76
C THR A 203 7.85 -7.97 8.56
N THR A 204 8.25 -8.03 9.83
CA THR A 204 8.36 -6.85 10.68
C THR A 204 9.40 -5.87 10.12
N ASN A 205 9.07 -4.57 10.12
CA ASN A 205 10.01 -3.54 9.71
C ASN A 205 11.28 -3.57 10.55
N GLN A 206 12.44 -3.36 9.94
CA GLN A 206 13.72 -3.30 10.65
C GLN A 206 13.78 -2.15 11.67
N SER A 207 13.03 -1.09 11.43
CA SER A 207 12.86 0.04 12.36
C SER A 207 12.07 -0.30 13.61
N GLU A 208 11.42 -1.49 13.65
CA GLU A 208 10.56 -1.95 14.74
C GLU A 208 9.30 -1.09 14.95
N ARG A 209 8.95 -0.26 13.95
CA ARG A 209 7.77 0.60 13.99
C ARG A 209 6.99 0.60 12.68
N PHE A 210 5.78 1.13 12.73
CA PHE A 210 5.00 1.43 11.53
C PHE A 210 5.68 2.54 10.71
N GLU A 211 5.85 2.28 9.41
CA GLU A 211 6.45 3.21 8.46
C GLU A 211 5.38 3.75 7.52
N ALA A 212 5.10 5.06 7.62
CA ALA A 212 4.18 5.77 6.73
C ALA A 212 4.96 6.81 5.93
N ARG A 213 5.41 6.43 4.73
CA ARG A 213 6.18 7.31 3.87
C ARG A 213 5.89 7.06 2.40
N LEU A 214 6.05 8.09 1.59
CA LEU A 214 6.11 7.96 0.14
C LEU A 214 7.46 7.37 -0.25
N SER A 215 7.45 6.32 -1.05
CA SER A 215 8.66 5.63 -1.51
C SER A 215 8.60 5.39 -3.01
N LEU A 216 9.74 5.39 -3.66
CA LEU A 216 9.88 4.87 -5.02
C LEU A 216 10.07 3.37 -4.94
N VAL A 217 9.47 2.65 -5.89
CA VAL A 217 9.62 1.20 -6.08
C VAL A 217 10.01 0.92 -7.52
N GLU A 218 10.76 -0.15 -7.74
CA GLU A 218 11.16 -0.65 -9.06
C GLU A 218 10.42 -1.96 -9.37
#